data_e42ff5062459a9a4734f88933ad3995f
#
_entry.id   e42ff5062459a9a4734f88933ad3995f
#
_cell.length_a   1.000
_cell.length_b   1.000
_cell.length_c   1.000
_cell.angle_alpha   90.00
_cell.angle_beta   90.00
_cell.angle_gamma   90.00
#
_symmetry.space_group_name_H-M   'P 1'
#
loop_
_entity.id
_entity.type
_entity.pdbx_description
1 polymer ?
#
loop_
_entity_poly.entity_id
_entity_poly.type
_entity_poly.pdbx_seq_one_letter_code
_entity_poly.pdbx_strand_id
1 'polypeptide(L)'
;MLLGLEVFPQQTNEPDSIINRLQKSHNMDEARAILQQYKTSISEAENNILNVSLLGLIPFFIAIGFVVFLFYVKRREANFKAAEAEIQAQLSKIEMKALRAQMNPHFIFNCLNSIYHFMNKKDTEQASKYLIKFSNLIRSILENSLHQEVPLKDDLEALELYIQLEQMRLDHKFDYRIAIDEYIDTNTFFVPPLIMQPFVENSIWHGLSGKENGGLINIRIELQENMLKYILEDNGSMVSNPNNLNEIQKLKKSSIGIAATKERLDLLHHKNKGHANFTMTDLMDKNNTYCGKRIELKLPILRD
;
A
#
# COMPACT_ATOMS: atom_id res chain seq x y z
N MET A 1 -9.77 -15.58 51.72
CA MET A 1 -9.05 -15.04 52.87
C MET A 1 -9.98 -14.05 53.55
N LEU A 2 -10.65 -14.53 54.60
CA LEU A 2 -11.65 -13.81 55.36
C LEU A 2 -10.92 -12.82 56.25
N LEU A 3 -11.00 -11.54 55.94
CA LEU A 3 -10.62 -10.48 56.85
C LEU A 3 -11.82 -10.19 57.76
N GLY A 4 -11.60 -10.38 59.02
CA GLY A 4 -12.55 -10.32 60.08
C GLY A 4 -13.34 -9.02 60.14
N LEU A 5 -14.62 -9.20 60.18
CA LEU A 5 -15.57 -8.24 60.73
C LEU A 5 -15.37 -8.25 62.24
N GLU A 6 -14.37 -7.48 62.70
CA GLU A 6 -14.34 -7.14 64.13
C GLU A 6 -15.39 -6.06 64.38
N VAL A 7 -16.45 -6.54 64.91
CA VAL A 7 -17.18 -6.05 66.04
C VAL A 7 -17.25 -4.52 66.15
N PHE A 8 -18.37 -4.01 65.70
CA PHE A 8 -18.88 -2.73 66.22
C PHE A 8 -19.03 -2.86 67.73
N PRO A 9 -18.36 -1.99 68.50
CA PRO A 9 -18.64 -1.97 69.94
C PRO A 9 -20.11 -1.61 70.11
N GLN A 10 -20.79 -2.44 70.88
CA GLN A 10 -22.19 -2.21 71.25
C GLN A 10 -22.29 -0.78 71.82
N GLN A 11 -23.00 0.08 71.12
CA GLN A 11 -23.53 1.33 71.65
C GLN A 11 -24.61 0.98 72.68
N THR A 12 -24.20 0.51 73.82
CA THR A 12 -25.05 0.34 74.97
C THR A 12 -24.74 1.40 75.97
N ASN A 13 -25.65 2.33 76.14
CA ASN A 13 -25.81 3.21 77.30
C ASN A 13 -24.83 4.36 77.51
N GLU A 14 -24.19 4.92 76.48
CA GLU A 14 -23.41 6.16 76.67
C GLU A 14 -24.25 7.38 77.16
N PRO A 15 -25.47 7.61 76.62
CA PRO A 15 -26.27 8.72 77.13
C PRO A 15 -26.64 8.59 78.59
N ASP A 16 -27.02 7.36 78.97
CA ASP A 16 -27.47 7.09 80.36
C ASP A 16 -26.28 7.15 81.34
N SER A 17 -25.09 6.75 80.91
CA SER A 17 -23.89 6.86 81.72
C SER A 17 -23.47 8.31 81.95
N ILE A 18 -23.67 9.16 80.98
CA ILE A 18 -23.38 10.59 81.05
C ILE A 18 -24.38 11.34 81.89
N ILE A 19 -25.66 10.98 81.76
CA ILE A 19 -26.70 11.51 82.62
C ILE A 19 -26.42 11.17 84.08
N ASN A 20 -26.01 9.91 84.35
CA ASN A 20 -25.64 9.49 85.71
C ASN A 20 -24.38 10.20 86.24
N ARG A 21 -23.43 10.49 85.41
CA ARG A 21 -22.23 11.27 85.79
C ARG A 21 -22.55 12.74 86.03
N LEU A 22 -23.39 13.35 85.24
CA LEU A 22 -23.90 14.68 85.44
C LEU A 22 -24.71 14.85 86.70
N GLN A 23 -25.55 13.84 87.09
CA GLN A 23 -26.32 13.83 88.32
C GLN A 23 -25.46 13.70 89.56
N LYS A 24 -24.29 13.11 89.46
CA LYS A 24 -23.33 12.92 90.57
C LYS A 24 -22.30 14.05 90.66
N SER A 25 -22.24 14.98 89.69
CA SER A 25 -21.32 16.11 89.75
C SER A 25 -21.79 17.07 90.83
N HIS A 26 -20.90 17.39 91.75
CA HIS A 26 -21.14 18.33 92.87
C HIS A 26 -20.79 19.78 92.54
N ASN A 27 -20.26 20.04 91.34
CA ASN A 27 -19.78 21.37 90.94
C ASN A 27 -20.12 21.62 89.46
N MET A 28 -20.56 22.84 89.11
CA MET A 28 -20.87 23.29 87.78
C MET A 28 -19.72 23.20 86.78
N ASP A 29 -18.48 23.26 87.23
CA ASP A 29 -17.30 23.15 86.38
C ASP A 29 -17.03 21.70 85.96
N GLU A 30 -17.30 20.73 86.84
CA GLU A 30 -17.20 19.30 86.55
C GLU A 30 -18.30 18.91 85.51
N ALA A 31 -19.48 19.42 85.68
CA ALA A 31 -20.58 19.15 84.71
C ALA A 31 -20.26 19.74 83.32
N ARG A 32 -19.65 20.92 83.25
CA ARG A 32 -19.18 21.52 82.00
C ARG A 32 -18.08 20.72 81.32
N ALA A 33 -17.12 20.19 82.07
CA ALA A 33 -16.05 19.37 81.55
C ALA A 33 -16.55 18.07 80.95
N ILE A 34 -17.51 17.40 81.62
CA ILE A 34 -18.19 16.17 81.12
C ILE A 34 -18.93 16.45 79.82
N LEU A 35 -19.70 17.55 79.71
CA LEU A 35 -20.41 17.95 78.52
C LEU A 35 -19.46 18.27 77.34
N GLN A 36 -18.34 18.92 77.66
CA GLN A 36 -17.36 19.26 76.67
C GLN A 36 -16.61 18.02 76.10
N GLN A 37 -16.26 17.06 77.00
CA GLN A 37 -15.69 15.80 76.62
C GLN A 37 -16.64 14.98 75.72
N TYR A 38 -17.93 14.97 76.04
CA TYR A 38 -18.94 14.29 75.25
C TYR A 38 -19.10 14.91 73.84
N LYS A 39 -19.13 16.24 73.80
CA LYS A 39 -19.23 16.97 72.50
C LYS A 39 -18.02 16.73 71.59
N THR A 40 -16.83 16.63 72.19
CA THR A 40 -15.60 16.29 71.40
C THR A 40 -15.69 14.83 70.91
N SER A 41 -16.10 13.87 71.74
CA SER A 41 -16.20 12.46 71.30
C SER A 41 -17.25 12.24 70.20
N ILE A 42 -18.39 12.95 70.25
CA ILE A 42 -19.35 12.92 69.13
C ILE A 42 -18.79 13.50 67.84
N SER A 43 -18.09 14.67 67.93
CA SER A 43 -17.49 15.28 66.77
C SER A 43 -16.39 14.38 66.13
N GLU A 44 -15.58 13.70 66.94
CA GLU A 44 -14.60 12.72 66.50
C GLU A 44 -15.26 11.52 65.84
N ALA A 45 -16.36 11.01 66.41
CA ALA A 45 -17.10 9.87 65.84
C ALA A 45 -17.74 10.22 64.48
N GLU A 46 -18.34 11.43 64.35
CA GLU A 46 -18.90 11.91 63.08
C GLU A 46 -17.80 12.08 61.98
N ASN A 47 -16.67 12.64 62.35
CA ASN A 47 -15.51 12.79 61.43
C ASN A 47 -14.98 11.43 60.99
N ASN A 48 -14.90 10.45 61.91
CA ASN A 48 -14.46 9.10 61.55
C ASN A 48 -15.43 8.40 60.61
N ILE A 49 -16.73 8.53 60.83
CA ILE A 49 -17.77 7.97 59.92
C ILE A 49 -17.67 8.60 58.56
N LEU A 50 -17.49 9.93 58.47
CA LEU A 50 -17.32 10.65 57.19
C LEU A 50 -16.05 10.18 56.46
N ASN A 51 -14.94 10.05 57.17
CA ASN A 51 -13.67 9.60 56.61
C ASN A 51 -13.73 8.16 56.10
N VAL A 52 -14.34 7.26 56.85
CA VAL A 52 -14.53 5.85 56.43
C VAL A 52 -15.46 5.74 55.21
N SER A 53 -16.51 6.56 55.16
CA SER A 53 -17.42 6.62 54.01
C SER A 53 -16.74 7.15 52.76
N LEU A 54 -15.95 8.22 52.87
CA LEU A 54 -15.16 8.78 51.81
C LEU A 54 -14.08 7.81 51.29
N LEU A 55 -13.36 7.13 52.16
CA LEU A 55 -12.38 6.11 51.82
C LEU A 55 -13.03 4.91 51.08
N GLY A 56 -14.27 4.54 51.45
CA GLY A 56 -15.03 3.50 50.76
C GLY A 56 -15.43 3.83 49.32
N LEU A 57 -15.51 5.12 48.96
CA LEU A 57 -15.80 5.57 47.60
C LEU A 57 -14.59 5.54 46.65
N ILE A 58 -13.37 5.61 47.18
CA ILE A 58 -12.14 5.61 46.39
C ILE A 58 -12.03 4.41 45.45
N PRO A 59 -12.17 3.14 45.90
CA PRO A 59 -12.09 1.99 45.01
C PRO A 59 -13.18 2.00 43.92
N PHE A 60 -14.32 2.56 44.19
CA PHE A 60 -15.40 2.69 43.22
C PHE A 60 -15.02 3.65 42.08
N PHE A 61 -14.46 4.81 42.42
CA PHE A 61 -13.99 5.75 41.40
C PHE A 61 -12.78 5.22 40.62
N ILE A 62 -11.89 4.48 41.28
CA ILE A 62 -10.78 3.80 40.59
C ILE A 62 -11.32 2.77 39.58
N ALA A 63 -12.31 1.97 39.98
CA ALA A 63 -12.92 0.97 39.10
C ALA A 63 -13.61 1.62 37.87
N ILE A 64 -14.36 2.72 38.09
CA ILE A 64 -14.96 3.47 36.98
C ILE A 64 -13.88 4.05 36.06
N GLY A 65 -12.84 4.69 36.62
CA GLY A 65 -11.72 5.22 35.86
C GLY A 65 -11.03 4.15 35.03
N PHE A 66 -10.84 2.95 35.59
CA PHE A 66 -10.27 1.82 34.89
C PHE A 66 -11.14 1.33 33.73
N VAL A 67 -12.44 1.23 33.94
CA VAL A 67 -13.40 0.86 32.85
C VAL A 67 -13.38 1.90 31.72
N VAL A 68 -13.42 3.19 32.07
CA VAL A 68 -13.32 4.29 31.09
C VAL A 68 -11.99 4.22 30.34
N PHE A 69 -10.89 3.96 31.05
CA PHE A 69 -9.57 3.81 30.44
C PHE A 69 -9.53 2.64 29.45
N LEU A 70 -10.06 1.45 29.83
CA LEU A 70 -10.14 0.30 28.93
C LEU A 70 -10.98 0.60 27.69
N PHE A 71 -12.11 1.29 27.86
CA PHE A 71 -12.96 1.71 26.76
C PHE A 71 -12.24 2.70 25.84
N TYR A 72 -11.51 3.66 26.39
CA TYR A 72 -10.70 4.61 25.64
C TYR A 72 -9.60 3.92 24.82
N VAL A 73 -8.83 3.01 25.43
CA VAL A 73 -7.78 2.24 24.75
C VAL A 73 -8.37 1.42 23.59
N LYS A 74 -9.46 0.71 23.85
CA LYS A 74 -10.14 -0.14 22.83
C LYS A 74 -10.68 0.72 21.68
N ARG A 75 -11.24 1.88 21.97
CA ARG A 75 -11.72 2.83 20.94
C ARG A 75 -10.58 3.40 20.11
N ARG A 76 -9.45 3.73 20.75
CA ARG A 76 -8.26 4.23 20.07
C ARG A 76 -7.68 3.18 19.12
N GLU A 77 -7.60 1.91 19.56
CA GLU A 77 -7.14 0.80 18.73
C GLU A 77 -8.07 0.57 17.52
N ALA A 78 -9.38 0.60 17.72
CA ALA A 78 -10.36 0.48 16.66
C ALA A 78 -10.24 1.62 15.63
N ASN A 79 -10.08 2.87 16.08
CA ASN A 79 -9.88 4.01 15.20
C ASN A 79 -8.57 3.90 14.41
N PHE A 80 -7.50 3.40 15.04
CA PHE A 80 -6.21 3.21 14.36
C PHE A 80 -6.33 2.15 13.26
N LYS A 81 -6.94 0.99 13.56
CA LYS A 81 -7.19 -0.06 12.55
C LYS A 81 -8.10 0.41 11.42
N ALA A 82 -9.11 1.23 11.72
CA ALA A 82 -9.98 1.80 10.70
C ALA A 82 -9.23 2.78 9.77
N ALA A 83 -8.36 3.63 10.32
CA ALA A 83 -7.54 4.54 9.53
C ALA A 83 -6.53 3.79 8.66
N GLU A 84 -5.90 2.74 9.18
CA GLU A 84 -4.99 1.87 8.43
C GLU A 84 -5.70 1.17 7.27
N ALA A 85 -6.90 0.62 7.52
CA ALA A 85 -7.73 -0.01 6.48
C ALA A 85 -8.17 1.00 5.40
N GLU A 86 -8.47 2.24 5.77
CA GLU A 86 -8.83 3.30 4.82
C GLU A 86 -7.66 3.70 3.94
N ILE A 87 -6.47 3.87 4.53
CA ILE A 87 -5.23 4.14 3.78
C ILE A 87 -4.94 3.01 2.80
N GLN A 88 -5.05 1.75 3.24
CA GLN A 88 -4.85 0.59 2.38
C GLN A 88 -5.84 0.54 1.22
N ALA A 89 -7.12 0.83 1.48
CA ALA A 89 -8.15 0.93 0.45
C ALA A 89 -7.89 2.06 -0.55
N GLN A 90 -7.40 3.22 -0.09
CA GLN A 90 -7.03 4.34 -0.96
C GLN A 90 -5.81 4.00 -1.81
N LEU A 91 -4.78 3.36 -1.26
CA LEU A 91 -3.61 2.87 -2.00
C LEU A 91 -4.04 1.89 -3.09
N SER A 92 -4.84 0.87 -2.77
CA SER A 92 -5.37 -0.08 -3.77
C SER A 92 -6.18 0.61 -4.86
N LYS A 93 -6.95 1.66 -4.52
CA LYS A 93 -7.70 2.45 -5.50
C LYS A 93 -6.80 3.29 -6.41
N ILE A 94 -5.70 3.83 -5.88
CA ILE A 94 -4.70 4.57 -6.66
C ILE A 94 -3.94 3.60 -7.57
N GLU A 95 -3.50 2.46 -7.06
CA GLU A 95 -2.87 1.39 -7.85
C GLU A 95 -3.78 0.92 -9.00
N MET A 96 -5.07 0.68 -8.72
CA MET A 96 -6.04 0.30 -9.76
C MET A 96 -6.29 1.43 -10.78
N LYS A 97 -6.27 2.71 -10.35
CA LYS A 97 -6.34 3.84 -11.29
C LYS A 97 -5.08 3.93 -12.15
N ALA A 98 -3.90 3.71 -11.59
CA ALA A 98 -2.64 3.70 -12.32
C ALA A 98 -2.60 2.55 -13.34
N LEU A 99 -3.04 1.35 -12.96
CA LEU A 99 -3.17 0.21 -13.86
C LEU A 99 -4.19 0.45 -14.98
N ARG A 100 -5.36 1.04 -14.68
CA ARG A 100 -6.34 1.44 -15.71
C ARG A 100 -5.83 2.55 -16.62
N ALA A 101 -5.02 3.46 -16.11
CA ALA A 101 -4.37 4.50 -16.93
C ALA A 101 -3.28 3.91 -17.84
N GLN A 102 -2.67 2.78 -17.46
CA GLN A 102 -1.74 2.01 -18.29
C GLN A 102 -2.45 1.26 -19.43
N MET A 103 -3.74 0.95 -19.31
CA MET A 103 -4.55 0.57 -20.48
C MET A 103 -4.70 1.80 -21.37
N ASN A 104 -3.65 2.07 -22.15
CA ASN A 104 -3.59 3.20 -23.05
C ASN A 104 -4.81 3.20 -24.00
N PRO A 105 -5.82 4.10 -23.84
CA PRO A 105 -6.98 4.12 -24.71
C PRO A 105 -6.58 4.18 -26.19
N HIS A 106 -5.48 4.84 -26.48
CA HIS A 106 -4.92 4.94 -27.81
C HIS A 106 -4.42 3.58 -28.34
N PHE A 107 -3.87 2.71 -27.50
CA PHE A 107 -3.53 1.34 -27.89
C PHE A 107 -4.79 0.57 -28.29
N ILE A 108 -5.86 0.64 -27.50
CA ILE A 108 -7.14 -0.01 -27.81
C ILE A 108 -7.69 0.50 -29.15
N PHE A 109 -7.73 1.83 -29.36
CA PHE A 109 -8.16 2.41 -30.62
C PHE A 109 -7.27 1.98 -31.81
N ASN A 110 -5.98 1.89 -31.61
CA ASN A 110 -5.04 1.43 -32.64
C ASN A 110 -5.29 -0.05 -33.00
N CYS A 111 -5.54 -0.90 -32.00
CA CYS A 111 -5.88 -2.30 -32.24
C CYS A 111 -7.19 -2.44 -33.02
N LEU A 112 -8.23 -1.71 -32.62
CA LEU A 112 -9.52 -1.73 -33.35
C LEU A 112 -9.36 -1.20 -34.78
N ASN A 113 -8.58 -0.15 -35.00
CA ASN A 113 -8.27 0.37 -36.32
C ASN A 113 -7.50 -0.64 -37.19
N SER A 114 -6.57 -1.39 -36.58
CA SER A 114 -5.83 -2.45 -37.30
C SER A 114 -6.75 -3.59 -37.72
N ILE A 115 -7.65 -4.02 -36.84
CA ILE A 115 -8.67 -5.02 -37.16
C ILE A 115 -9.53 -4.52 -38.33
N TYR A 116 -10.04 -3.28 -38.25
CA TYR A 116 -10.84 -2.66 -39.32
C TYR A 116 -10.07 -2.58 -40.66
N HIS A 117 -8.77 -2.24 -40.59
CA HIS A 117 -7.91 -2.20 -41.77
C HIS A 117 -7.76 -3.57 -42.44
N PHE A 118 -7.52 -4.65 -41.69
CA PHE A 118 -7.45 -6.02 -42.22
C PHE A 118 -8.79 -6.45 -42.81
N MET A 119 -9.91 -6.11 -42.15
CA MET A 119 -11.26 -6.40 -42.70
C MET A 119 -11.51 -5.70 -44.05
N ASN A 120 -11.13 -4.42 -44.19
CA ASN A 120 -11.25 -3.69 -45.43
C ASN A 120 -10.38 -4.25 -46.56
N LYS A 121 -9.21 -4.78 -46.22
CA LYS A 121 -8.34 -5.51 -47.17
C LYS A 121 -8.86 -6.90 -47.51
N LYS A 122 -10.00 -7.32 -46.94
CA LYS A 122 -10.58 -8.69 -47.04
C LYS A 122 -9.64 -9.79 -46.55
N ASP A 123 -8.66 -9.43 -45.70
CA ASP A 123 -7.77 -10.36 -45.04
C ASP A 123 -8.37 -10.82 -43.70
N THR A 124 -9.37 -11.70 -43.85
CA THR A 124 -10.14 -12.19 -42.69
C THR A 124 -9.26 -13.02 -41.76
N GLU A 125 -8.24 -13.69 -42.27
CA GLU A 125 -7.33 -14.49 -41.47
C GLU A 125 -6.48 -13.61 -40.52
N GLN A 126 -5.88 -12.54 -41.04
CA GLN A 126 -5.11 -11.60 -40.22
C GLN A 126 -6.02 -10.84 -39.24
N ALA A 127 -7.22 -10.43 -39.67
CA ALA A 127 -8.18 -9.79 -38.78
C ALA A 127 -8.53 -10.70 -37.58
N SER A 128 -8.80 -12.00 -37.86
CA SER A 128 -9.11 -12.98 -36.81
C SER A 128 -7.94 -13.24 -35.88
N LYS A 129 -6.73 -13.45 -36.41
CA LYS A 129 -5.50 -13.62 -35.61
C LYS A 129 -5.25 -12.42 -34.71
N TYR A 130 -5.41 -11.23 -35.24
CA TYR A 130 -5.23 -9.98 -34.47
C TYR A 130 -6.27 -9.86 -33.35
N LEU A 131 -7.54 -10.14 -33.65
CA LEU A 131 -8.62 -10.08 -32.67
C LEU A 131 -8.42 -11.08 -31.51
N ILE A 132 -8.01 -12.31 -31.85
CA ILE A 132 -7.73 -13.33 -30.82
C ILE A 132 -6.59 -12.89 -29.90
N LYS A 133 -5.46 -12.42 -30.46
CA LYS A 133 -4.33 -11.92 -29.68
C LYS A 133 -4.74 -10.72 -28.81
N PHE A 134 -5.50 -9.78 -29.39
CA PHE A 134 -6.01 -8.62 -28.66
C PHE A 134 -6.92 -9.03 -27.50
N SER A 135 -7.85 -9.96 -27.72
CA SER A 135 -8.74 -10.46 -26.68
C SER A 135 -7.99 -11.16 -25.55
N ASN A 136 -6.96 -11.96 -25.89
CA ASN A 136 -6.11 -12.63 -24.89
C ASN A 136 -5.31 -11.60 -24.08
N LEU A 137 -4.72 -10.60 -24.73
CA LEU A 137 -3.99 -9.54 -24.03
C LEU A 137 -4.90 -8.76 -23.06
N ILE A 138 -6.10 -8.36 -23.50
CA ILE A 138 -7.04 -7.63 -22.64
C ILE A 138 -7.43 -8.47 -21.43
N ARG A 139 -7.70 -9.78 -21.64
CA ARG A 139 -7.99 -10.69 -20.53
C ARG A 139 -6.82 -10.77 -19.55
N SER A 140 -5.61 -11.01 -20.05
CA SER A 140 -4.41 -11.10 -19.23
C SER A 140 -4.16 -9.80 -18.44
N ILE A 141 -4.33 -8.62 -19.05
CA ILE A 141 -4.21 -7.33 -18.36
C ILE A 141 -5.26 -7.20 -17.26
N LEU A 142 -6.52 -7.59 -17.51
CA LEU A 142 -7.58 -7.51 -16.52
C LEU A 142 -7.33 -8.47 -15.34
N GLU A 143 -6.95 -9.71 -15.60
CA GLU A 143 -6.62 -10.71 -14.58
C GLU A 143 -5.41 -10.28 -13.75
N ASN A 144 -4.33 -9.90 -14.39
CA ASN A 144 -3.11 -9.44 -13.73
C ASN A 144 -3.33 -8.16 -12.90
N SER A 145 -4.24 -7.29 -13.34
CA SER A 145 -4.56 -6.04 -12.63
C SER A 145 -5.26 -6.21 -11.28
N LEU A 146 -5.77 -7.41 -11.00
CA LEU A 146 -6.40 -7.74 -9.72
C LEU A 146 -5.37 -8.07 -8.63
N HIS A 147 -4.12 -8.31 -9.02
CA HIS A 147 -3.04 -8.74 -8.13
C HIS A 147 -1.97 -7.66 -8.02
N GLN A 148 -1.36 -7.55 -6.84
CA GLN A 148 -0.21 -6.65 -6.63
C GLN A 148 1.05 -7.20 -7.30
N GLU A 149 1.16 -8.52 -7.35
CA GLU A 149 2.29 -9.27 -7.89
C GLU A 149 1.73 -10.48 -8.64
N VAL A 150 2.35 -10.82 -9.77
CA VAL A 150 1.98 -11.94 -10.62
C VAL A 150 3.21 -12.79 -10.94
N PRO A 151 3.07 -14.07 -11.28
CA PRO A 151 4.18 -14.87 -11.78
C PRO A 151 4.87 -14.16 -12.96
N LEU A 152 6.19 -14.19 -12.98
CA LEU A 152 6.99 -13.61 -14.08
C LEU A 152 6.55 -14.15 -15.44
N LYS A 153 6.16 -15.42 -15.51
CA LYS A 153 5.62 -16.05 -16.70
C LYS A 153 4.40 -15.29 -17.24
N ASP A 154 3.43 -15.01 -16.39
CA ASP A 154 2.17 -14.37 -16.80
C ASP A 154 2.40 -12.92 -17.27
N ASP A 155 3.33 -12.20 -16.62
CA ASP A 155 3.74 -10.84 -17.03
C ASP A 155 4.44 -10.87 -18.40
N LEU A 156 5.32 -11.84 -18.62
CA LEU A 156 6.03 -11.99 -19.90
C LEU A 156 5.10 -12.42 -21.03
N GLU A 157 4.15 -13.31 -20.78
CA GLU A 157 3.13 -13.70 -21.79
C GLU A 157 2.29 -12.49 -22.22
N ALA A 158 1.89 -11.64 -21.27
CA ALA A 158 1.16 -10.40 -21.58
C ALA A 158 2.06 -9.41 -22.37
N LEU A 159 3.32 -9.25 -21.97
CA LEU A 159 4.29 -8.39 -22.66
C LEU A 159 4.53 -8.87 -24.11
N GLU A 160 4.69 -10.17 -24.31
CA GLU A 160 4.89 -10.78 -25.62
C GLU A 160 3.67 -10.58 -26.52
N LEU A 161 2.46 -10.79 -26.02
CA LEU A 161 1.22 -10.50 -26.77
C LEU A 161 1.15 -9.04 -27.20
N TYR A 162 1.53 -8.11 -26.31
CA TYR A 162 1.61 -6.68 -26.63
C TYR A 162 2.58 -6.41 -27.77
N ILE A 163 3.82 -6.94 -27.70
CA ILE A 163 4.84 -6.77 -28.73
C ILE A 163 4.37 -7.32 -30.08
N GLN A 164 3.77 -8.52 -30.08
CA GLN A 164 3.26 -9.17 -31.28
C GLN A 164 2.13 -8.36 -31.96
N LEU A 165 1.22 -7.77 -31.18
CA LEU A 165 0.18 -6.89 -31.70
C LEU A 165 0.77 -5.62 -32.35
N GLU A 166 1.77 -5.02 -31.71
CA GLU A 166 2.47 -3.86 -32.27
C GLU A 166 3.29 -4.23 -33.52
N GLN A 167 3.92 -5.40 -33.56
CA GLN A 167 4.58 -5.92 -34.76
C GLN A 167 3.60 -6.04 -35.93
N MET A 168 2.47 -6.70 -35.73
CA MET A 168 1.43 -6.85 -36.76
C MET A 168 0.91 -5.49 -37.23
N ARG A 169 0.73 -4.52 -36.31
CA ARG A 169 0.29 -3.15 -36.63
C ARG A 169 1.29 -2.37 -37.47
N LEU A 170 2.57 -2.61 -37.25
CA LEU A 170 3.68 -1.92 -37.94
C LEU A 170 4.21 -2.74 -39.15
N ASP A 171 3.43 -3.69 -39.67
CA ASP A 171 3.81 -4.53 -40.81
C ASP A 171 5.18 -5.20 -40.64
N HIS A 172 5.46 -5.70 -39.41
CA HIS A 172 6.70 -6.40 -39.05
C HIS A 172 8.00 -5.60 -39.31
N LYS A 173 7.95 -4.28 -39.13
CA LYS A 173 9.13 -3.40 -39.31
C LYS A 173 10.21 -3.60 -38.27
N PHE A 174 9.93 -4.31 -37.20
CA PHE A 174 10.90 -4.65 -36.15
C PHE A 174 10.75 -6.11 -35.69
N ASP A 175 11.83 -6.64 -35.19
CA ASP A 175 11.90 -7.94 -34.52
C ASP A 175 12.15 -7.78 -33.02
N TYR A 176 11.87 -8.83 -32.26
CA TYR A 176 12.18 -8.84 -30.83
C TYR A 176 12.77 -10.18 -30.40
N ARG A 177 13.51 -10.14 -29.31
CA ARG A 177 14.07 -11.32 -28.63
C ARG A 177 13.89 -11.16 -27.13
N ILE A 178 13.43 -12.23 -26.47
CA ILE A 178 13.35 -12.32 -25.01
C ILE A 178 14.25 -13.47 -24.59
N ALA A 179 15.25 -13.17 -23.76
CA ALA A 179 16.17 -14.15 -23.20
C ALA A 179 16.06 -14.10 -21.68
N ILE A 180 15.88 -15.25 -21.06
CA ILE A 180 15.74 -15.41 -19.61
C ILE A 180 16.90 -16.27 -19.14
N ASP A 181 17.53 -15.87 -18.05
CA ASP A 181 18.59 -16.63 -17.40
C ASP A 181 18.03 -17.99 -16.97
N GLU A 182 18.78 -19.07 -17.21
CA GLU A 182 18.42 -20.45 -16.90
C GLU A 182 18.14 -20.72 -15.41
N TYR A 183 18.69 -19.87 -14.53
CA TYR A 183 18.46 -19.94 -13.08
C TYR A 183 17.14 -19.29 -12.63
N ILE A 184 16.38 -18.69 -13.54
CA ILE A 184 15.10 -18.04 -13.24
C ILE A 184 13.95 -18.99 -13.58
N ASP A 185 13.29 -19.51 -12.54
CA ASP A 185 12.01 -20.21 -12.71
C ASP A 185 10.87 -19.17 -12.77
N THR A 186 10.37 -18.96 -13.97
CA THR A 186 9.34 -17.95 -14.24
C THR A 186 7.99 -18.19 -13.53
N ASN A 187 7.75 -19.40 -13.01
CA ASN A 187 6.53 -19.71 -12.26
C ASN A 187 6.64 -19.33 -10.77
N THR A 188 7.85 -19.29 -10.22
CA THR A 188 8.09 -19.07 -8.78
C THR A 188 8.58 -17.66 -8.46
N PHE A 189 8.97 -16.89 -9.46
CA PHE A 189 9.36 -15.49 -9.31
C PHE A 189 8.16 -14.59 -9.59
N PHE A 190 7.84 -13.71 -8.65
CA PHE A 190 6.73 -12.78 -8.76
C PHE A 190 7.23 -11.37 -9.06
N VAL A 191 6.47 -10.66 -9.88
CA VAL A 191 6.77 -9.28 -10.31
C VAL A 191 5.51 -8.42 -10.30
N PRO A 192 5.65 -7.10 -10.17
CA PRO A 192 4.52 -6.20 -10.37
C PRO A 192 4.02 -6.30 -11.82
N PRO A 193 2.70 -6.48 -12.05
CA PRO A 193 2.18 -6.68 -13.39
C PRO A 193 2.46 -5.49 -14.31
N LEU A 194 2.78 -5.79 -15.57
CA LEU A 194 2.98 -4.82 -16.66
C LEU A 194 4.11 -3.79 -16.39
N ILE A 195 5.11 -4.18 -15.57
CA ILE A 195 6.18 -3.25 -15.17
C ILE A 195 7.10 -2.87 -16.34
N MET A 196 7.34 -3.79 -17.28
CA MET A 196 8.18 -3.56 -18.45
C MET A 196 7.44 -2.92 -19.62
N GLN A 197 6.12 -3.02 -19.67
CA GLN A 197 5.30 -2.54 -20.80
C GLN A 197 5.56 -1.07 -21.17
N PRO A 198 5.63 -0.09 -20.22
CA PRO A 198 5.86 1.32 -20.59
C PRO A 198 7.21 1.56 -21.25
N PHE A 199 8.21 0.77 -20.91
CA PHE A 199 9.55 0.88 -21.52
C PHE A 199 9.57 0.28 -22.94
N VAL A 200 8.92 -0.85 -23.15
CA VAL A 200 8.73 -1.48 -24.47
C VAL A 200 7.88 -0.56 -25.37
N GLU A 201 6.80 -0.01 -24.84
CA GLU A 201 5.98 0.99 -25.54
C GLU A 201 6.84 2.18 -26.00
N ASN A 202 7.69 2.69 -25.12
CA ASN A 202 8.60 3.79 -25.43
C ASN A 202 9.58 3.43 -26.56
N SER A 203 10.20 2.26 -26.53
CA SER A 203 11.12 1.80 -27.57
C SER A 203 10.42 1.64 -28.92
N ILE A 204 9.23 1.06 -28.98
CA ILE A 204 8.46 0.90 -30.20
C ILE A 204 8.06 2.26 -30.79
N TRP A 205 7.48 3.14 -29.97
CA TRP A 205 6.88 4.40 -30.45
C TRP A 205 7.90 5.49 -30.74
N HIS A 206 9.00 5.56 -30.00
CA HIS A 206 10.02 6.60 -30.11
C HIS A 206 11.31 6.11 -30.76
N GLY A 207 11.67 4.85 -30.52
CA GLY A 207 12.88 4.28 -31.11
C GLY A 207 12.66 3.75 -32.52
N LEU A 208 11.63 2.93 -32.71
CA LEU A 208 11.50 2.11 -33.91
C LEU A 208 10.47 2.64 -34.91
N SER A 209 9.53 3.49 -34.53
CA SER A 209 8.47 3.98 -35.42
C SER A 209 9.00 4.80 -36.62
N GLY A 210 10.18 5.36 -36.51
CA GLY A 210 10.85 6.12 -37.59
C GLY A 210 11.72 5.26 -38.54
N LYS A 211 11.89 3.96 -38.22
CA LYS A 211 12.64 3.03 -39.06
C LYS A 211 11.73 2.44 -40.15
N GLU A 212 12.23 2.39 -41.37
CA GLU A 212 11.51 1.72 -42.45
C GLU A 212 11.54 0.20 -42.30
N ASN A 213 12.70 -0.35 -41.89
CA ASN A 213 12.90 -1.78 -41.63
C ASN A 213 14.07 -2.02 -40.64
N GLY A 214 14.20 -3.23 -40.12
CA GLY A 214 15.34 -3.67 -39.32
C GLY A 214 15.36 -3.11 -37.90
N GLY A 215 14.21 -2.74 -37.33
CA GLY A 215 14.07 -2.46 -35.94
C GLY A 215 14.32 -3.72 -35.11
N LEU A 216 14.93 -3.59 -33.93
CA LEU A 216 15.20 -4.72 -33.04
C LEU A 216 15.00 -4.27 -31.58
N ILE A 217 14.30 -5.11 -30.84
CA ILE A 217 14.17 -5.01 -29.38
C ILE A 217 14.77 -6.28 -28.77
N ASN A 218 15.75 -6.12 -27.91
CA ASN A 218 16.29 -7.21 -27.12
C ASN A 218 15.91 -7.01 -25.64
N ILE A 219 15.26 -7.99 -25.04
CA ILE A 219 14.93 -8.02 -23.64
C ILE A 219 15.71 -9.18 -23.02
N ARG A 220 16.53 -8.90 -22.01
CA ARG A 220 17.19 -9.91 -21.20
C ARG A 220 16.75 -9.80 -19.76
N ILE A 221 16.56 -10.94 -19.12
CA ILE A 221 16.21 -11.03 -17.70
C ILE A 221 17.30 -11.86 -17.05
N GLU A 222 18.02 -11.24 -16.14
CA GLU A 222 19.17 -11.80 -15.47
C GLU A 222 18.92 -11.84 -13.96
N LEU A 223 19.46 -12.88 -13.30
CA LEU A 223 19.48 -12.98 -11.86
C LEU A 223 20.79 -12.39 -11.34
N GLN A 224 20.74 -11.25 -10.67
CA GLN A 224 21.89 -10.60 -10.11
C GLN A 224 21.75 -10.51 -8.59
N GLU A 225 22.56 -11.29 -7.83
CA GLU A 225 22.47 -11.38 -6.37
C GLU A 225 21.06 -11.82 -5.94
N ASN A 226 20.31 -10.90 -5.34
CA ASN A 226 18.92 -11.12 -4.91
C ASN A 226 17.93 -10.21 -5.65
N MET A 227 18.25 -9.84 -6.90
CA MET A 227 17.50 -8.92 -7.74
C MET A 227 17.25 -9.54 -9.11
N LEU A 228 16.04 -9.33 -9.64
CA LEU A 228 15.76 -9.51 -11.06
C LEU A 228 16.19 -8.26 -11.81
N LYS A 229 17.11 -8.42 -12.76
CA LYS A 229 17.59 -7.35 -13.63
C LYS A 229 17.02 -7.54 -15.03
N TYR A 230 16.16 -6.63 -15.45
CA TYR A 230 15.71 -6.55 -16.85
C TYR A 230 16.63 -5.58 -17.60
N ILE A 231 17.06 -6.00 -18.78
CA ILE A 231 17.82 -5.16 -19.71
C ILE A 231 17.04 -5.14 -21.01
N LEU A 232 16.52 -3.97 -21.36
CA LEU A 232 15.88 -3.73 -22.65
C LEU A 232 16.79 -2.87 -23.50
N GLU A 233 17.10 -3.32 -24.69
CA GLU A 233 17.89 -2.58 -25.69
C GLU A 233 17.09 -2.48 -26.97
N ASP A 234 16.97 -1.29 -27.51
CA ASP A 234 16.48 -1.06 -28.86
C ASP A 234 17.58 -0.47 -29.74
N ASN A 235 17.47 -0.69 -31.05
CA ASN A 235 18.33 -0.08 -32.05
C ASN A 235 17.63 1.09 -32.76
N GLY A 236 16.78 1.81 -32.04
CA GLY A 236 16.01 2.93 -32.58
C GLY A 236 16.86 4.07 -33.10
N SER A 237 16.22 4.99 -33.81
CA SER A 237 16.82 6.24 -34.24
C SER A 237 16.43 7.39 -33.33
N MET A 238 17.27 8.39 -33.19
CA MET A 238 16.90 9.62 -32.48
C MET A 238 15.72 10.28 -33.18
N VAL A 239 14.69 10.67 -32.44
CA VAL A 239 13.55 11.39 -33.00
C VAL A 239 14.04 12.76 -33.51
N SER A 240 14.08 12.91 -34.83
CA SER A 240 14.75 14.03 -35.48
C SER A 240 13.89 15.29 -35.63
N ASN A 241 12.64 15.31 -35.17
CA ASN A 241 11.78 16.48 -35.42
C ASN A 241 10.88 16.84 -34.19
N PRO A 242 11.38 17.71 -33.27
CA PRO A 242 10.62 18.16 -32.11
C PRO A 242 9.42 19.06 -32.41
N ASN A 243 9.21 19.44 -33.70
CA ASN A 243 8.16 20.38 -34.10
C ASN A 243 6.84 19.72 -34.53
N ASN A 244 6.76 18.41 -34.54
CA ASN A 244 5.53 17.71 -34.90
C ASN A 244 4.61 17.56 -33.67
N LEU A 245 3.44 18.21 -33.66
CA LEU A 245 2.46 18.18 -32.57
C LEU A 245 2.08 16.76 -32.13
N ASN A 246 2.02 15.82 -33.08
CA ASN A 246 1.75 14.43 -32.81
C ASN A 246 2.89 13.75 -32.04
N GLU A 247 4.15 14.12 -32.29
CA GLU A 247 5.34 13.60 -31.60
C GLU A 247 5.44 14.19 -30.19
N ILE A 248 5.13 15.47 -30.03
CA ILE A 248 5.08 16.11 -28.71
C ILE A 248 4.02 15.45 -27.81
N GLN A 249 2.85 15.10 -28.36
CA GLN A 249 1.82 14.39 -27.61
C GLN A 249 2.24 12.96 -27.24
N LYS A 250 2.96 12.27 -28.13
CA LYS A 250 3.51 10.93 -27.87
C LYS A 250 4.58 10.98 -26.77
N LEU A 251 5.50 11.95 -26.81
CA LEU A 251 6.52 12.18 -25.79
C LEU A 251 5.91 12.44 -24.41
N LYS A 252 4.90 13.31 -24.32
CA LYS A 252 4.18 13.56 -23.06
C LYS A 252 3.53 12.30 -22.51
N LYS A 253 2.98 11.45 -23.35
CA LYS A 253 2.25 10.26 -22.96
C LYS A 253 3.19 9.15 -22.47
N SER A 254 4.30 8.94 -23.15
CA SER A 254 5.38 8.05 -22.74
C SER A 254 5.99 8.49 -21.39
N SER A 255 6.17 9.79 -21.19
CA SER A 255 6.67 10.31 -19.90
C SER A 255 5.73 10.03 -18.74
N ILE A 256 4.40 10.01 -18.96
CA ILE A 256 3.41 9.69 -17.92
C ILE A 256 3.49 8.20 -17.52
N GLY A 257 3.62 7.29 -18.49
CA GLY A 257 3.77 5.86 -18.21
C GLY A 257 5.03 5.54 -17.41
N ILE A 258 6.15 6.14 -17.80
CA ILE A 258 7.44 6.00 -17.11
C ILE A 258 7.38 6.63 -15.69
N ALA A 259 6.73 7.79 -15.54
CA ALA A 259 6.54 8.42 -14.24
C ALA A 259 5.70 7.55 -13.29
N ALA A 260 4.60 6.98 -13.79
CA ALA A 260 3.78 6.04 -13.01
C ALA A 260 4.57 4.78 -12.62
N THR A 261 5.43 4.28 -13.52
CA THR A 261 6.32 3.15 -13.21
C THR A 261 7.30 3.52 -12.11
N LYS A 262 7.86 4.73 -12.13
CA LYS A 262 8.76 5.22 -11.09
C LYS A 262 8.07 5.27 -9.73
N GLU A 263 6.87 5.83 -9.65
CA GLU A 263 6.08 5.86 -8.41
C GLU A 263 5.81 4.44 -7.86
N ARG A 264 5.50 3.48 -8.75
CA ARG A 264 5.32 2.07 -8.35
C ARG A 264 6.61 1.46 -7.79
N LEU A 265 7.75 1.74 -8.41
CA LEU A 265 9.06 1.26 -7.94
C LEU A 265 9.42 1.87 -6.59
N ASP A 266 9.12 3.15 -6.37
CA ASP A 266 9.33 3.83 -5.09
C ASP A 266 8.48 3.19 -3.97
N LEU A 267 7.23 2.82 -4.26
CA LEU A 267 6.36 2.10 -3.32
C LEU A 267 6.90 0.70 -2.98
N LEU A 268 7.40 -0.04 -3.97
CA LEU A 268 8.04 -1.35 -3.77
C LEU A 268 9.31 -1.24 -2.92
N HIS A 269 10.09 -0.18 -3.12
CA HIS A 269 11.27 0.10 -2.32
C HIS A 269 10.93 0.26 -0.83
N HIS A 270 9.87 1.00 -0.51
CA HIS A 270 9.41 1.19 0.86
C HIS A 270 8.90 -0.11 1.51
N LYS A 271 8.22 -0.98 0.74
CA LYS A 271 7.60 -2.20 1.26
C LYS A 271 8.62 -3.32 1.51
N ASN A 272 9.60 -3.51 0.62
CA ASN A 272 10.46 -4.71 0.59
C ASN A 272 11.91 -4.45 0.99
N LYS A 273 12.27 -3.23 1.44
CA LYS A 273 13.65 -2.82 1.79
C LYS A 273 14.67 -3.10 0.66
N GLY A 274 14.20 -3.30 -0.58
CA GLY A 274 15.01 -3.55 -1.76
C GLY A 274 15.11 -2.29 -2.61
N HIS A 275 16.24 -2.08 -3.32
CA HIS A 275 16.44 -0.93 -4.19
C HIS A 275 15.84 -1.19 -5.58
N ALA A 276 14.50 -1.11 -5.71
CA ALA A 276 13.86 -1.11 -7.02
C ALA A 276 14.17 0.21 -7.73
N ASN A 277 14.82 0.15 -8.89
CA ASN A 277 15.15 1.35 -9.67
C ASN A 277 15.28 1.02 -11.16
N PHE A 278 15.28 2.04 -12.00
CA PHE A 278 15.64 1.90 -13.40
C PHE A 278 16.58 3.01 -13.86
N THR A 279 17.36 2.72 -14.89
CA THR A 279 18.23 3.67 -15.59
C THR A 279 17.97 3.61 -17.09
N MET A 280 18.12 4.74 -17.76
CA MET A 280 18.00 4.86 -19.22
C MET A 280 19.27 5.48 -19.76
N THR A 281 19.88 4.82 -20.74
CA THR A 281 21.17 5.24 -21.32
C THR A 281 21.06 5.19 -22.83
N ASP A 282 21.48 6.25 -23.50
CA ASP A 282 21.59 6.27 -24.95
C ASP A 282 22.79 5.43 -25.40
N LEU A 283 22.59 4.61 -26.42
CA LEU A 283 23.63 3.79 -27.03
C LEU A 283 24.28 4.59 -28.19
N MET A 284 25.62 4.60 -28.19
CA MET A 284 26.40 5.26 -29.23
C MET A 284 27.24 4.22 -29.98
N ASP A 285 27.36 4.38 -31.27
CA ASP A 285 28.26 3.57 -32.10
C ASP A 285 29.75 4.01 -31.95
N LYS A 286 30.64 3.35 -32.69
CA LYS A 286 32.07 3.67 -32.68
C LYS A 286 32.39 5.10 -33.14
N ASN A 287 31.47 5.74 -33.88
CA ASN A 287 31.61 7.09 -34.41
C ASN A 287 30.90 8.14 -33.51
N ASN A 288 30.49 7.72 -32.27
CA ASN A 288 29.73 8.56 -31.37
C ASN A 288 28.36 9.01 -31.92
N THR A 289 27.77 8.18 -32.80
CA THR A 289 26.43 8.40 -33.36
C THR A 289 25.43 7.59 -32.55
N TYR A 290 24.27 8.18 -32.25
CA TYR A 290 23.19 7.49 -31.54
C TYR A 290 22.72 6.24 -32.34
N CYS A 291 22.70 5.10 -31.70
CA CYS A 291 22.33 3.85 -32.34
C CYS A 291 21.27 3.05 -31.57
N GLY A 292 20.66 3.65 -30.53
CA GLY A 292 19.60 3.03 -29.77
C GLY A 292 19.58 3.46 -28.32
N LYS A 293 18.76 2.78 -27.53
CA LYS A 293 18.62 3.04 -26.11
C LYS A 293 18.70 1.75 -25.30
N ARG A 294 19.31 1.85 -24.12
CA ARG A 294 19.32 0.78 -23.11
C ARG A 294 18.55 1.24 -21.89
N ILE A 295 17.68 0.37 -21.41
CA ILE A 295 16.95 0.53 -20.16
C ILE A 295 17.30 -0.65 -19.26
N GLU A 296 17.75 -0.37 -18.05
CA GLU A 296 18.00 -1.37 -17.03
C GLU A 296 17.02 -1.14 -15.88
N LEU A 297 16.21 -2.15 -15.57
CA LEU A 297 15.27 -2.16 -14.43
C LEU A 297 15.73 -3.23 -13.46
N LYS A 298 15.82 -2.87 -12.18
CA LYS A 298 16.14 -3.80 -11.08
C LYS A 298 14.94 -3.91 -10.15
N LEU A 299 14.52 -5.14 -9.89
CA LEU A 299 13.42 -5.48 -8.98
C LEU A 299 13.91 -6.42 -7.88
N PRO A 300 13.50 -6.24 -6.62
CA PRO A 300 13.76 -7.23 -5.59
C PRO A 300 13.04 -8.53 -5.96
N ILE A 301 13.66 -9.67 -5.63
CA ILE A 301 13.03 -10.97 -5.84
C ILE A 301 11.91 -11.12 -4.82
N LEU A 302 10.71 -11.36 -5.36
CA LEU A 302 9.54 -11.73 -4.59
C LEU A 302 9.32 -13.22 -4.85
N ARG A 303 9.38 -14.00 -3.78
CA ARG A 303 9.12 -15.46 -3.80
C ARG A 303 7.93 -15.73 -2.90
N ASP A 304 7.12 -16.67 -3.33
CA ASP A 304 6.06 -17.24 -2.51
C ASP A 304 6.58 -17.92 -1.24
#